data_9d51f3b38716be71ff3c5eb5487a9a77
#
_entry.id   9d51f3b38716be71ff3c5eb5487a9a77
#
_cell.length_a   1.000
_cell.length_b   1.000
_cell.length_c   1.000
_cell.angle_alpha   90.00
_cell.angle_beta   90.00
_cell.angle_gamma   90.00
#
_symmetry.space_group_name_H-M   'P 1'
#
loop_
_entity.id
_entity.type
_entity.pdbx_description
1 polymer ?
#
loop_
_entity_poly.entity_id
_entity_poly.type
_entity_poly.pdbx_seq_one_letter_code
_entity_poly.pdbx_strand_id
1 'polypeptide(L)'
;LRVSDIALHFGYNEKYLSHLFRKLSGVPLKQFILKSKMDEANYLLTDTNLSIGEIAVKLGYTDAHNFARTYKKCTGLSPSAYRESYAKRLLYHV
;
A
#
# COMPACT_ATOMS: atom_id res chain seq x y z
N LEU A 1 -7.51 -2.38 2.24
CA LEU A 1 -8.47 -2.92 1.29
C LEU A 1 -8.01 -4.28 0.78
N ARG A 2 -8.83 -5.29 0.95
CA ARG A 2 -8.52 -6.66 0.52
C ARG A 2 -9.48 -7.08 -0.57
N VAL A 3 -9.09 -8.10 -1.35
CA VAL A 3 -9.98 -8.67 -2.37
C VAL A 3 -11.28 -9.16 -1.75
N SER A 4 -11.20 -9.82 -0.58
CA SER A 4 -12.39 -10.28 0.14
C SER A 4 -13.32 -9.14 0.54
N ASP A 5 -12.77 -7.99 0.94
CA ASP A 5 -13.58 -6.82 1.30
C ASP A 5 -14.33 -6.27 0.08
N ILE A 6 -13.66 -6.21 -1.07
CA ILE A 6 -14.29 -5.78 -2.32
C ILE A 6 -15.37 -6.76 -2.73
N ALA A 7 -15.10 -8.04 -2.65
CA ALA A 7 -16.08 -9.08 -3.01
C ALA A 7 -17.32 -9.00 -2.13
N LEU A 8 -17.17 -8.80 -0.81
CA LEU A 8 -18.29 -8.63 0.11
C LEU A 8 -19.11 -7.38 -0.22
N HIS A 9 -18.45 -6.29 -0.50
CA HIS A 9 -19.10 -5.01 -0.80
C HIS A 9 -19.99 -5.12 -2.04
N PHE A 10 -19.54 -5.82 -3.07
CA PHE A 10 -20.28 -5.96 -4.33
C PHE A 10 -21.10 -7.25 -4.42
N GLY A 11 -21.08 -8.10 -3.39
CA GLY A 11 -21.82 -9.35 -3.40
C GLY A 11 -21.27 -10.43 -4.32
N TYR A 12 -20.00 -10.32 -4.71
CA TYR A 12 -19.35 -11.28 -5.59
C TYR A 12 -18.45 -12.24 -4.82
N ASN A 13 -18.23 -13.43 -5.39
CA ASN A 13 -17.24 -14.36 -4.90
C ASN A 13 -15.83 -13.81 -5.17
N GLU A 14 -14.92 -13.94 -4.20
CA GLU A 14 -13.55 -13.42 -4.31
C GLU A 14 -12.81 -13.98 -5.54
N LYS A 15 -12.93 -15.29 -5.80
CA LYS A 15 -12.28 -15.90 -6.96
C LYS A 15 -12.84 -15.37 -8.27
N TYR A 16 -14.15 -15.21 -8.35
CA TYR A 16 -14.81 -14.68 -9.54
C TYR A 16 -14.36 -13.24 -9.80
N LEU A 17 -14.35 -12.41 -8.78
CA LEU A 17 -13.93 -11.00 -8.90
C LEU A 17 -12.48 -10.89 -9.34
N SER A 18 -11.59 -11.68 -8.74
CA SER A 18 -10.17 -11.68 -9.12
C SER A 18 -9.96 -12.13 -10.56
N HIS A 19 -10.67 -13.17 -10.97
CA HIS A 19 -10.59 -13.69 -12.34
C HIS A 19 -11.10 -12.65 -13.35
N LEU A 20 -12.23 -12.02 -13.06
CA LEU A 20 -12.82 -11.00 -13.92
C LEU A 20 -11.90 -9.79 -14.05
N PHE A 21 -11.34 -9.33 -12.94
CA PHE A 21 -10.42 -8.19 -12.95
C PHE A 21 -9.20 -8.48 -13.81
N ARG A 22 -8.58 -9.66 -13.63
CA ARG A 22 -7.42 -10.07 -14.42
C ARG A 22 -7.75 -10.13 -15.92
N LYS A 23 -8.91 -10.66 -16.26
CA LYS A 23 -9.36 -10.78 -17.66
C LYS A 23 -9.55 -9.42 -18.30
N LEU A 24 -10.10 -8.44 -17.56
CA LEU A 24 -10.40 -7.11 -18.08
C LEU A 24 -9.20 -6.19 -18.11
N SER A 25 -8.32 -6.26 -17.11
CA SER A 25 -7.20 -5.32 -16.96
C SER A 25 -5.84 -5.93 -17.31
N GLY A 26 -5.73 -7.25 -17.36
CA GLY A 26 -4.46 -7.93 -17.57
C GLY A 26 -3.58 -8.00 -16.32
N VAL A 27 -4.02 -7.41 -15.20
CA VAL A 27 -3.25 -7.37 -13.94
C VAL A 27 -4.04 -8.11 -12.86
N PRO A 28 -3.41 -8.99 -12.06
CA PRO A 28 -4.10 -9.62 -10.94
C PRO A 28 -4.62 -8.57 -9.95
N LEU A 29 -5.86 -8.76 -9.49
CA LEU A 29 -6.49 -7.81 -8.56
C LEU A 29 -5.68 -7.60 -7.28
N LYS A 30 -5.08 -8.68 -6.74
CA LYS A 30 -4.24 -8.57 -5.55
C LYS A 30 -3.04 -7.66 -5.75
N GLN A 31 -2.41 -7.72 -6.92
CA GLN A 31 -1.29 -6.83 -7.25
C GLN A 31 -1.74 -5.39 -7.42
N PHE A 32 -2.89 -5.16 -8.00
CA PHE A 32 -3.46 -3.82 -8.13
C PHE A 32 -3.75 -3.21 -6.74
N ILE A 33 -4.36 -3.99 -5.85
CA ILE A 33 -4.66 -3.52 -4.50
C ILE A 33 -3.36 -3.24 -3.73
N LEU A 34 -2.36 -4.11 -3.86
CA LEU A 34 -1.06 -3.90 -3.21
C LEU A 34 -0.39 -2.62 -3.72
N LYS A 35 -0.39 -2.40 -5.01
CA LYS A 35 0.17 -1.18 -5.59
C LYS A 35 -0.56 0.06 -5.07
N SER A 36 -1.89 0.02 -5.01
CA SER A 36 -2.69 1.13 -4.49
C SER A 36 -2.35 1.41 -3.02
N LYS A 37 -2.13 0.37 -2.21
CA LYS A 37 -1.69 0.54 -0.81
C LYS A 37 -0.31 1.17 -0.73
N MET A 38 0.61 0.76 -1.59
CA MET A 38 1.96 1.34 -1.60
C MET A 38 1.95 2.80 -2.04
N ASP A 39 1.14 3.16 -3.01
CA ASP A 39 0.98 4.55 -3.44
C ASP A 39 0.39 5.40 -2.32
N GLU A 40 -0.61 4.91 -1.61
CA GLU A 40 -1.16 5.60 -0.44
C GLU A 40 -0.14 5.70 0.69
N ALA A 41 0.66 4.64 0.90
CA ALA A 41 1.73 4.67 1.89
C ALA A 41 2.73 5.78 1.58
N ASN A 42 3.13 5.92 0.33
CA ASN A 42 4.05 6.98 -0.09
C ASN A 42 3.48 8.37 0.24
N TYR A 43 2.21 8.59 -0.06
CA TYR A 43 1.54 9.84 0.26
C TYR A 43 1.54 10.11 1.78
N LEU A 44 1.18 9.10 2.57
CA LEU A 44 1.13 9.25 4.03
C LEU A 44 2.52 9.47 4.63
N LEU A 45 3.56 8.86 4.03
CA LEU A 45 4.93 9.04 4.49
C LEU A 45 5.47 10.44 4.21
N THR A 46 5.09 11.04 3.10
CA THR A 46 5.64 12.33 2.66
C THR A 46 4.78 13.53 3.06
N ASP A 47 3.46 13.37 3.10
CA ASP A 47 2.53 14.48 3.28
C ASP A 47 1.87 14.52 4.65
N THR A 48 2.19 13.59 5.54
CA THR A 48 1.66 13.55 6.89
C THR A 48 2.76 13.31 7.91
N ASN A 49 2.43 13.57 9.19
CA ASN A 49 3.31 13.26 10.32
C ASN A 49 2.91 11.98 11.04
N LEU A 50 2.06 11.15 10.42
CA LEU A 50 1.64 9.89 11.00
C LEU A 50 2.86 8.99 11.25
N SER A 51 2.86 8.27 12.37
CA SER A 51 3.91 7.28 12.63
C SER A 51 3.79 6.11 11.66
N ILE A 52 4.88 5.35 11.53
CA ILE A 52 4.85 4.15 10.67
C ILE A 52 3.78 3.17 11.16
N GLY A 53 3.61 3.04 12.48
CA GLY A 53 2.57 2.19 13.04
C GLY A 53 1.16 2.67 12.71
N GLU A 54 0.92 3.97 12.77
CA GLU A 54 -0.36 4.56 12.41
C GLU A 54 -0.68 4.35 10.93
N ILE A 55 0.31 4.52 10.07
CA ILE A 55 0.17 4.28 8.63
C ILE A 55 -0.17 2.81 8.38
N ALA A 56 0.53 1.90 9.06
CA ALA A 56 0.28 0.47 8.92
C ALA A 56 -1.17 0.11 9.24
N VAL A 57 -1.68 0.61 10.35
CA VAL A 57 -3.07 0.37 10.76
C VAL A 57 -4.05 0.96 9.75
N LYS A 58 -3.79 2.17 9.28
CA LYS A 58 -4.65 2.85 8.31
C LYS A 58 -4.75 2.08 6.99
N LEU A 59 -3.66 1.43 6.59
CA LEU A 59 -3.62 0.63 5.36
C LEU A 59 -4.12 -0.80 5.55
N GLY A 60 -4.50 -1.19 6.78
CA GLY A 60 -5.06 -2.50 7.05
C GLY A 60 -4.06 -3.57 7.41
N TYR A 61 -2.83 -3.22 7.76
CA TYR A 61 -1.84 -4.17 8.24
C TYR A 61 -2.01 -4.44 9.74
N THR A 62 -1.60 -5.62 10.17
CA THR A 62 -1.72 -6.02 11.57
C THR A 62 -0.81 -5.21 12.50
N ASP A 63 0.39 -4.84 12.01
CA ASP A 63 1.36 -4.07 12.79
C ASP A 63 2.35 -3.37 11.86
N ALA A 64 3.17 -2.50 12.44
CA ALA A 64 4.18 -1.72 11.72
C ALA A 64 5.23 -2.60 11.07
N HIS A 65 5.62 -3.70 11.73
CA HIS A 65 6.64 -4.61 11.22
C HIS A 65 6.18 -5.28 9.93
N ASN A 66 4.93 -5.75 9.92
CA ASN A 66 4.33 -6.41 8.74
C ASN A 66 4.26 -5.44 7.56
N PHE A 67 3.82 -4.22 7.82
CA PHE A 67 3.79 -3.17 6.80
C PHE A 67 5.18 -2.86 6.27
N ALA A 68 6.15 -2.62 7.16
CA ALA A 68 7.51 -2.25 6.77
C ALA A 68 8.16 -3.32 5.91
N ARG A 69 7.96 -4.59 6.25
CA ARG A 69 8.51 -5.71 5.48
C ARG A 69 7.92 -5.78 4.07
N THR A 70 6.60 -5.63 3.97
CA THR A 70 5.90 -5.61 2.68
C THR A 70 6.32 -4.41 1.84
N TYR A 71 6.39 -3.24 2.47
CA TYR A 71 6.80 -2.01 1.80
C TYR A 71 8.22 -2.14 1.23
N LYS A 72 9.17 -2.62 2.03
CA LYS A 72 10.55 -2.81 1.60
C LYS A 72 10.65 -3.82 0.45
N LYS A 73 9.87 -4.88 0.51
CA LYS A 73 9.83 -5.89 -0.56
C LYS A 73 9.33 -5.29 -1.87
N CYS A 74 8.36 -4.38 -1.81
CA CYS A 74 7.77 -3.77 -3.00
C CYS A 74 8.58 -2.60 -3.56
N THR A 75 9.25 -1.83 -2.71
CA THR A 75 9.90 -0.57 -3.10
C THR A 75 11.42 -0.60 -3.01
N GLY A 76 11.99 -1.55 -2.28
CA GLY A 76 13.42 -1.62 -2.05
C GLY A 76 13.92 -0.82 -0.85
N LEU A 77 13.08 0.01 -0.24
CA LEU A 77 13.43 0.83 0.93
C LEU A 77 12.45 0.57 2.07
N SER A 78 12.92 0.74 3.31
CA SER A 78 12.00 0.75 4.44
C SER A 78 11.16 2.04 4.42
N PRO A 79 9.96 2.04 5.02
CA PRO A 79 9.15 3.26 5.10
C PRO A 79 9.88 4.43 5.76
N SER A 80 10.62 4.17 6.83
CA SER A 80 11.40 5.18 7.53
C SER A 80 12.51 5.75 6.65
N ALA A 81 13.21 4.90 5.91
CA ALA A 81 14.26 5.31 4.99
C ALA A 81 13.70 6.18 3.86
N TYR A 82 12.54 5.82 3.33
CA TYR A 82 11.88 6.61 2.29
C TYR A 82 11.48 7.99 2.82
N ARG A 83 10.87 8.05 3.99
CA ARG A 83 10.46 9.32 4.62
C ARG A 83 11.68 10.23 4.85
N GLU A 84 12.75 9.67 5.38
CA GLU A 84 13.97 10.42 5.65
C GLU A 84 14.62 10.93 4.35
N SER A 85 14.70 10.10 3.34
CA SER A 85 15.24 10.46 2.03
C SER A 85 14.44 11.58 1.38
N TYR A 86 13.11 11.56 1.48
CA TYR A 86 12.25 12.61 0.97
C TYR A 86 12.48 13.93 1.71
N ALA A 87 12.57 13.89 3.02
CA ALA A 87 12.83 15.08 3.84
C ALA A 87 14.17 15.72 3.47
N LYS A 88 15.21 14.91 3.27
CA LYS A 88 16.53 15.41 2.84
C LYS A 88 16.47 16.08 1.48
N ARG A 89 15.75 15.50 0.52
CA ARG A 89 15.61 16.11 -0.81
C ARG A 89 14.91 17.46 -0.74
N LEU A 90 13.91 17.62 0.10
CA LEU A 90 13.23 18.91 0.28
C LEU A 90 14.18 19.97 0.85
N LEU A 91 15.08 19.57 1.77
CA LEU A 91 16.05 20.50 2.36
C LEU A 91 17.08 21.00 1.34
N TYR A 92 17.44 20.17 0.36
CA TYR A 92 18.48 20.51 -0.61
C TYR A 92 17.96 21.11 -1.91
N HIS A 93 16.66 21.14 -2.12
CA HIS A 93 16.04 21.65 -3.35
C HIS A 93 15.27 22.95 -3.16
N VAL A 94 15.52 23.64 -2.08
CA VAL A 94 14.87 24.93 -1.82
C VAL A 94 15.58 26.05 -2.55
#